data_a4cff1a7371994ce39b1cbca15c3aea0
#
_entry.id   a4cff1a7371994ce39b1cbca15c3aea0
#
_cell.length_a   1.000
_cell.length_b   1.000
_cell.length_c   1.000
_cell.angle_alpha   90.00
_cell.angle_beta   90.00
_cell.angle_gamma   90.00
#
_symmetry.space_group_name_H-M   'P 1'
#
loop_
_entity.id
_entity.type
_entity.pdbx_description
1 polymer ?
#
loop_
_entity_poly.entity_id
_entity_poly.type
_entity_poly.pdbx_seq_one_letter_code
_entity_poly.pdbx_strand_id
1 'polypeptide(L)'
;MREAWLRSRIVAKGSASNTVLAYRRDIGEFLCFMIEYKGEGTRAEMLAGIGLRDMRAWMAHLRNSSVGARSLARKLSAVKNFYGWLAEQEGFDPTAVLMMRAPKVPKRLPRPLDSGAARAMIKTASAQSDIPWVAARDVAVLTLLYACGLRISEALGLTGKDLPLPRVLQIVGKGGKERVVPVLDVAREATDTYFDLCPFSLEREQLIFRGVRGGPLSPRTVQKVTENLRLQLGLPPTATPHAMRHSFATHLLESGGDLRTIQELLGHASLSTTQTYTAVDTRRLKAVYDVAHPRA
;
A
#
# COMPACT_ATOMS: atom_id res chain seq x y z
N MET A 1 -4.73 5.02 -27.96
CA MET A 1 -4.04 6.01 -27.13
C MET A 1 -3.87 5.56 -25.67
N ARG A 2 -4.92 5.43 -24.84
CA ARG A 2 -4.80 5.05 -23.42
C ARG A 2 -3.97 3.78 -23.18
N GLU A 3 -4.26 2.68 -23.88
CA GLU A 3 -3.55 1.41 -23.67
C GLU A 3 -2.09 1.47 -24.19
N ALA A 4 -1.81 2.24 -25.24
CA ALA A 4 -0.44 2.48 -25.69
C ALA A 4 0.37 3.24 -24.65
N TRP A 5 -0.21 4.29 -24.05
CA TRP A 5 0.42 5.00 -22.96
C TRP A 5 0.66 4.13 -21.73
N LEU A 6 -0.33 3.29 -21.33
CA LEU A 6 -0.15 2.40 -20.19
C LEU A 6 0.98 1.38 -20.44
N ARG A 7 1.11 0.86 -21.66
CA ARG A 7 2.23 -0.01 -22.05
C ARG A 7 3.58 0.73 -21.93
N SER A 8 3.66 1.96 -22.44
CA SER A 8 4.90 2.75 -22.33
C SER A 8 5.30 3.00 -20.86
N ARG A 9 4.32 3.19 -19.96
CA ARG A 9 4.57 3.36 -18.50
C ARG A 9 5.09 2.11 -17.82
N ILE A 10 4.66 0.94 -18.26
CA ILE A 10 5.17 -0.34 -17.76
C ILE A 10 6.62 -0.53 -18.20
N VAL A 11 6.89 -0.33 -19.49
CA VAL A 11 8.22 -0.56 -20.10
C VAL A 11 9.23 0.48 -19.64
N ALA A 12 8.92 1.78 -19.78
CA ALA A 12 9.88 2.85 -19.55
C ALA A 12 10.10 3.21 -18.08
N LYS A 13 9.13 3.00 -17.20
CA LYS A 13 9.20 3.44 -15.78
C LYS A 13 8.97 2.34 -14.75
N GLY A 14 8.85 1.07 -15.16
CA GLY A 14 8.63 -0.05 -14.24
C GLY A 14 7.46 0.20 -13.28
N SER A 15 6.37 0.83 -13.78
CA SER A 15 5.25 1.23 -12.94
C SER A 15 4.58 0.01 -12.32
N ALA A 16 4.41 0.01 -10.99
CA ALA A 16 3.75 -1.07 -10.27
C ALA A 16 2.33 -1.31 -10.81
N SER A 17 1.90 -2.56 -10.89
CA SER A 17 0.60 -3.00 -11.43
C SER A 17 -0.58 -2.19 -10.89
N ASN A 18 -0.61 -1.89 -9.59
CA ASN A 18 -1.65 -1.08 -8.96
C ASN A 18 -1.65 0.39 -9.46
N THR A 19 -0.50 0.94 -9.81
CA THR A 19 -0.40 2.30 -10.39
C THR A 19 -0.97 2.30 -11.79
N VAL A 20 -0.67 1.27 -12.59
CA VAL A 20 -1.21 1.11 -13.95
C VAL A 20 -2.73 0.96 -13.92
N LEU A 21 -3.26 0.14 -13.03
CA LEU A 21 -4.70 -0.04 -12.85
C LEU A 21 -5.40 1.27 -12.41
N ALA A 22 -4.80 2.00 -11.47
CA ALA A 22 -5.33 3.29 -11.03
C ALA A 22 -5.32 4.31 -12.19
N TYR A 23 -4.24 4.38 -12.95
CA TYR A 23 -4.13 5.27 -14.11
C TYR A 23 -5.10 4.90 -15.23
N ARG A 24 -5.28 3.60 -15.50
CA ARG A 24 -6.26 3.11 -16.48
C ARG A 24 -7.66 3.61 -16.15
N ARG A 25 -8.07 3.51 -14.88
CA ARG A 25 -9.37 3.99 -14.41
C ARG A 25 -9.46 5.51 -14.50
N ASP A 26 -8.46 6.23 -13.98
CA ASP A 26 -8.47 7.70 -13.92
C ASP A 26 -8.53 8.34 -15.31
N ILE A 27 -7.75 7.81 -16.26
CA ILE A 27 -7.79 8.28 -17.65
C ILE A 27 -9.09 7.85 -18.33
N GLY A 28 -9.60 6.64 -18.05
CA GLY A 28 -10.91 6.22 -18.56
C GLY A 28 -12.02 7.16 -18.16
N GLU A 29 -12.12 7.49 -16.87
CA GLU A 29 -13.11 8.44 -16.34
C GLU A 29 -12.95 9.85 -16.95
N PHE A 30 -11.70 10.32 -17.13
CA PHE A 30 -11.42 11.60 -17.78
C PHE A 30 -11.90 11.62 -19.23
N LEU A 31 -11.57 10.60 -20.01
CA LEU A 31 -11.96 10.49 -21.41
C LEU A 31 -13.49 10.40 -21.59
N CYS A 32 -14.16 9.61 -20.73
CA CYS A 32 -15.63 9.55 -20.72
C CYS A 32 -16.24 10.93 -20.48
N PHE A 33 -15.77 11.66 -19.45
CA PHE A 33 -16.23 13.01 -19.19
C PHE A 33 -16.03 13.93 -20.39
N MET A 34 -14.87 13.88 -21.05
CA MET A 34 -14.60 14.76 -22.20
C MET A 34 -15.48 14.43 -23.41
N ILE A 35 -15.77 13.17 -23.66
CA ILE A 35 -16.71 12.74 -24.72
C ILE A 35 -18.10 13.32 -24.45
N GLU A 36 -18.61 13.17 -23.23
CA GLU A 36 -19.93 13.70 -22.85
C GLU A 36 -19.98 15.23 -22.90
N TYR A 37 -18.91 15.87 -22.41
CA TYR A 37 -18.83 17.34 -22.32
C TYR A 37 -18.65 18.04 -23.66
N LYS A 38 -17.89 17.44 -24.59
CA LYS A 38 -17.64 18.00 -25.94
C LYS A 38 -18.67 17.53 -26.98
N GLY A 39 -19.36 16.42 -26.73
CA GLY A 39 -20.26 15.80 -27.71
C GLY A 39 -19.53 15.12 -28.87
N GLU A 40 -18.23 14.86 -28.74
CA GLU A 40 -17.37 14.31 -29.79
C GLU A 40 -16.67 13.04 -29.32
N GLY A 41 -16.36 12.14 -30.28
CA GLY A 41 -15.58 10.93 -29.98
C GLY A 41 -14.12 11.25 -29.60
N THR A 42 -13.47 10.30 -28.89
CA THR A 42 -12.08 10.47 -28.43
C THR A 42 -11.11 10.34 -29.62
N ARG A 43 -10.83 11.46 -30.29
CA ARG A 43 -9.79 11.59 -31.32
C ARG A 43 -8.63 12.42 -30.80
N ALA A 44 -7.45 12.28 -31.42
CA ALA A 44 -6.25 13.04 -31.05
C ALA A 44 -6.49 14.55 -31.15
N GLU A 45 -7.18 15.01 -32.21
CA GLU A 45 -7.52 16.43 -32.45
C GLU A 45 -8.39 16.99 -31.33
N MET A 46 -9.42 16.23 -30.89
CA MET A 46 -10.27 16.65 -29.77
C MET A 46 -9.46 16.80 -28.48
N LEU A 47 -8.54 15.85 -28.21
CA LEU A 47 -7.68 15.91 -27.02
C LEU A 47 -6.66 17.06 -27.12
N ALA A 48 -6.11 17.34 -28.30
CA ALA A 48 -5.22 18.48 -28.54
C ALA A 48 -5.92 19.81 -28.30
N GLY A 49 -7.24 19.89 -28.59
CA GLY A 49 -8.05 21.10 -28.40
C GLY A 49 -8.54 21.33 -26.97
N ILE A 50 -8.19 20.48 -25.99
CA ILE A 50 -8.62 20.68 -24.59
C ILE A 50 -7.86 21.82 -23.95
N GLY A 51 -8.64 22.84 -23.53
CA GLY A 51 -8.14 24.04 -22.90
C GLY A 51 -8.36 24.11 -21.39
N LEU A 52 -7.97 25.24 -20.80
CA LEU A 52 -8.13 25.48 -19.35
C LEU A 52 -9.60 25.43 -18.90
N ARG A 53 -10.54 25.89 -19.77
CA ARG A 53 -11.97 25.85 -19.47
C ARG A 53 -12.48 24.45 -19.32
N ASP A 54 -12.10 23.54 -20.22
CA ASP A 54 -12.49 22.14 -20.20
C ASP A 54 -11.94 21.42 -18.97
N MET A 55 -10.68 21.68 -18.63
CA MET A 55 -10.04 21.15 -17.43
C MET A 55 -10.72 21.65 -16.15
N ARG A 56 -11.15 22.91 -16.10
CA ARG A 56 -11.90 23.45 -14.97
C ARG A 56 -13.28 22.80 -14.85
N ALA A 57 -13.97 22.56 -15.97
CA ALA A 57 -15.26 21.85 -16.00
C ALA A 57 -15.10 20.42 -15.45
N TRP A 58 -14.07 19.68 -15.90
CA TRP A 58 -13.78 18.35 -15.36
C TRP A 58 -13.47 18.36 -13.86
N MET A 59 -12.66 19.32 -13.40
CA MET A 59 -12.34 19.45 -11.97
C MET A 59 -13.58 19.79 -11.12
N ALA A 60 -14.50 20.61 -11.66
CA ALA A 60 -15.77 20.93 -11.01
C ALA A 60 -16.67 19.68 -10.96
N HIS A 61 -16.79 18.93 -12.05
CA HIS A 61 -17.51 17.65 -12.10
C HIS A 61 -17.02 16.68 -11.02
N LEU A 62 -15.71 16.50 -10.88
CA LEU A 62 -15.14 15.63 -9.84
C LEU A 62 -15.47 16.10 -8.41
N ARG A 63 -15.50 17.43 -8.17
CA ARG A 63 -15.88 17.97 -6.86
C ARG A 63 -17.34 17.72 -6.56
N ASN A 64 -18.22 17.94 -7.53
CA ASN A 64 -19.66 17.69 -7.41
C ASN A 64 -19.97 16.20 -7.17
N SER A 65 -19.12 15.30 -7.70
CA SER A 65 -19.17 13.87 -7.45
C SER A 65 -18.53 13.45 -6.10
N SER A 66 -18.32 14.38 -5.17
CA SER A 66 -17.76 14.14 -3.84
C SER A 66 -16.37 13.52 -3.83
N VAL A 67 -15.59 13.71 -4.90
CA VAL A 67 -14.20 13.22 -4.98
C VAL A 67 -13.30 14.07 -4.06
N GLY A 68 -12.73 13.45 -3.03
CA GLY A 68 -11.87 14.13 -2.08
C GLY A 68 -10.60 14.72 -2.72
N ALA A 69 -10.08 15.81 -2.13
CA ALA A 69 -8.94 16.60 -2.66
C ALA A 69 -7.70 15.75 -3.04
N ARG A 70 -7.37 14.73 -2.23
CA ARG A 70 -6.24 13.80 -2.51
C ARG A 70 -6.48 12.95 -3.76
N SER A 71 -7.68 12.42 -3.92
CA SER A 71 -8.06 11.63 -5.10
C SER A 71 -8.08 12.50 -6.35
N LEU A 72 -8.58 13.72 -6.24
CA LEU A 72 -8.61 14.70 -7.32
C LEU A 72 -7.19 15.09 -7.75
N ALA A 73 -6.28 15.34 -6.80
CA ALA A 73 -4.87 15.61 -7.11
C ALA A 73 -4.20 14.42 -7.81
N ARG A 74 -4.48 13.18 -7.40
CA ARG A 74 -3.98 11.97 -8.06
C ARG A 74 -4.50 11.83 -9.49
N LYS A 75 -5.82 12.02 -9.69
CA LYS A 75 -6.46 11.97 -11.02
C LYS A 75 -5.87 13.02 -11.95
N LEU A 76 -5.71 14.25 -11.48
CA LEU A 76 -5.06 15.32 -12.25
C LEU A 76 -3.61 14.97 -12.61
N SER A 77 -2.86 14.38 -11.69
CA SER A 77 -1.49 13.90 -11.98
C SER A 77 -1.48 12.83 -13.06
N ALA A 78 -2.44 11.89 -13.05
CA ALA A 78 -2.58 10.89 -14.11
C ALA A 78 -2.84 11.53 -15.48
N VAL A 79 -3.78 12.48 -15.54
CA VAL A 79 -4.13 13.21 -16.77
C VAL A 79 -2.92 14.00 -17.30
N LYS A 80 -2.21 14.73 -16.45
CA LYS A 80 -0.99 15.46 -16.87
C LYS A 80 0.08 14.53 -17.43
N ASN A 81 0.33 13.39 -16.76
CA ASN A 81 1.28 12.41 -17.27
C ASN A 81 0.86 11.80 -18.62
N PHE A 82 -0.43 11.58 -18.81
CA PHE A 82 -0.98 11.11 -20.08
C PHE A 82 -0.81 12.17 -21.17
N TYR A 83 -1.13 13.44 -20.87
CA TYR A 83 -1.01 14.54 -21.83
C TYR A 83 0.43 14.85 -22.22
N GLY A 84 1.39 14.79 -21.28
CA GLY A 84 2.80 14.91 -21.61
C GLY A 84 3.25 13.87 -22.63
N TRP A 85 2.87 12.60 -22.41
CA TRP A 85 3.16 11.53 -23.37
C TRP A 85 2.43 11.71 -24.70
N LEU A 86 1.13 12.05 -24.66
CA LEU A 86 0.33 12.20 -25.88
C LEU A 86 0.85 13.34 -26.76
N ALA A 87 1.24 14.46 -26.15
CA ALA A 87 1.81 15.60 -26.86
C ALA A 87 3.12 15.28 -27.57
N GLU A 88 3.96 14.44 -26.95
CA GLU A 88 5.18 13.91 -27.56
C GLU A 88 4.90 13.01 -28.79
N GLN A 89 3.76 12.29 -28.79
CA GLN A 89 3.38 11.41 -29.88
C GLN A 89 2.68 12.13 -31.04
N GLU A 90 1.83 13.12 -30.74
CA GLU A 90 0.92 13.75 -31.69
C GLU A 90 1.36 15.18 -32.07
N GLY A 91 2.38 15.73 -31.43
CA GLY A 91 3.00 17.00 -31.81
C GLY A 91 2.16 18.24 -31.47
N PHE A 92 1.38 18.25 -30.38
CA PHE A 92 0.60 19.42 -29.95
C PHE A 92 1.09 19.99 -28.61
N ASP A 93 0.67 21.25 -28.29
CA ASP A 93 1.02 21.92 -27.03
C ASP A 93 0.10 21.48 -25.87
N PRO A 94 0.60 20.77 -24.85
CA PRO A 94 -0.17 20.34 -23.69
C PRO A 94 -0.24 21.39 -22.57
N THR A 95 0.30 22.59 -22.74
CA THR A 95 0.52 23.60 -21.69
C THR A 95 -0.76 23.89 -20.91
N ALA A 96 -1.90 24.01 -21.58
CA ALA A 96 -3.19 24.28 -20.93
C ALA A 96 -3.54 23.21 -19.85
N VAL A 97 -3.25 21.93 -20.12
CA VAL A 97 -3.49 20.83 -19.18
C VAL A 97 -2.41 20.77 -18.12
N LEU A 98 -1.15 20.95 -18.51
CA LEU A 98 -0.01 20.85 -17.60
C LEU A 98 0.02 21.97 -16.55
N MET A 99 -0.49 23.17 -16.88
CA MET A 99 -0.57 24.29 -15.94
C MET A 99 -1.68 24.17 -14.89
N MET A 100 -2.64 23.23 -15.04
CA MET A 100 -3.69 23.07 -14.05
C MET A 100 -3.10 22.73 -12.68
N ARG A 101 -3.57 23.43 -11.64
CA ARG A 101 -3.12 23.21 -10.26
C ARG A 101 -4.05 22.27 -9.52
N ALA A 102 -3.45 21.30 -8.83
CA ALA A 102 -4.17 20.45 -7.89
C ALA A 102 -4.66 21.27 -6.69
N PRO A 103 -5.80 20.90 -6.07
CA PRO A 103 -6.20 21.48 -4.81
C PRO A 103 -5.13 21.22 -3.75
N LYS A 104 -4.97 22.20 -2.84
CA LYS A 104 -4.11 22.00 -1.67
C LYS A 104 -4.68 20.88 -0.83
N VAL A 105 -3.91 19.82 -0.66
CA VAL A 105 -4.23 18.71 0.24
C VAL A 105 -3.60 19.01 1.59
N PRO A 106 -4.37 19.16 2.68
CA PRO A 106 -3.80 19.31 4.00
C PRO A 106 -2.87 18.15 4.31
N LYS A 107 -1.63 18.43 4.66
CA LYS A 107 -0.71 17.42 5.17
C LYS A 107 -1.21 17.00 6.56
N ARG A 108 -2.00 15.93 6.61
CA ARG A 108 -2.27 15.27 7.89
C ARG A 108 -0.98 14.56 8.30
N LEU A 109 -0.36 14.99 9.39
CA LEU A 109 0.71 14.23 10.00
C LEU A 109 0.14 12.86 10.39
N PRO A 110 0.73 11.77 9.91
CA PRO A 110 0.36 10.45 10.40
C PRO A 110 0.55 10.44 11.91
N ARG A 111 -0.51 10.16 12.66
CA ARG A 111 -0.36 9.87 14.10
C ARG A 111 -0.15 8.36 14.20
N PRO A 112 0.99 7.91 14.70
CA PRO A 112 1.17 6.50 15.00
C PRO A 112 0.14 6.06 16.02
N LEU A 113 -0.24 4.81 15.99
CA LEU A 113 -0.99 4.20 17.08
C LEU A 113 -0.02 4.04 18.26
N ASP A 114 -0.46 4.31 19.46
CA ASP A 114 0.30 3.92 20.63
C ASP A 114 0.40 2.38 20.72
N SER A 115 1.37 1.91 21.50
CA SER A 115 1.64 0.46 21.59
C SER A 115 0.47 -0.31 22.22
N GLY A 116 -0.28 0.33 23.13
CA GLY A 116 -1.48 -0.26 23.73
C GLY A 116 -2.60 -0.46 22.71
N ALA A 117 -2.87 0.57 21.90
CA ALA A 117 -3.89 0.50 20.84
C ALA A 117 -3.54 -0.55 19.78
N ALA A 118 -2.26 -0.64 19.37
CA ALA A 118 -1.83 -1.65 18.40
C ALA A 118 -2.02 -3.08 18.95
N ARG A 119 -1.65 -3.32 20.20
CA ARG A 119 -1.88 -4.61 20.88
C ARG A 119 -3.36 -4.90 21.08
N ALA A 120 -4.16 -3.91 21.47
CA ALA A 120 -5.59 -4.08 21.61
C ALA A 120 -6.24 -4.49 20.29
N MET A 121 -5.84 -3.89 19.16
CA MET A 121 -6.32 -4.29 17.85
C MET A 121 -6.01 -5.75 17.52
N ILE A 122 -4.78 -6.21 17.78
CA ILE A 122 -4.39 -7.61 17.54
C ILE A 122 -5.17 -8.55 18.46
N LYS A 123 -5.27 -8.23 19.75
CA LYS A 123 -6.03 -9.02 20.72
C LYS A 123 -7.52 -9.09 20.35
N THR A 124 -8.13 -7.98 19.99
CA THR A 124 -9.55 -7.97 19.62
C THR A 124 -9.80 -8.72 18.30
N ALA A 125 -8.83 -8.77 17.40
CA ALA A 125 -8.94 -9.53 16.15
C ALA A 125 -9.18 -11.01 16.38
N SER A 126 -8.66 -11.60 17.49
CA SER A 126 -8.89 -13.01 17.83
C SER A 126 -10.36 -13.36 18.14
N ALA A 127 -11.18 -12.34 18.45
CA ALA A 127 -12.60 -12.50 18.74
C ALA A 127 -13.52 -11.90 17.65
N GLN A 128 -12.95 -11.49 16.50
CA GLN A 128 -13.73 -10.81 15.43
C GLN A 128 -14.50 -11.78 14.54
N SER A 129 -14.21 -13.06 14.58
CA SER A 129 -14.83 -14.06 13.72
C SER A 129 -15.14 -15.31 14.53
N ASP A 130 -16.35 -15.86 14.34
CA ASP A 130 -16.75 -17.16 14.90
C ASP A 130 -16.04 -18.34 14.21
N ILE A 131 -15.34 -18.08 13.11
CA ILE A 131 -14.56 -19.08 12.39
C ILE A 131 -13.11 -19.01 12.89
N PRO A 132 -12.62 -20.01 13.65
CA PRO A 132 -11.33 -19.93 14.34
C PRO A 132 -10.13 -19.62 13.44
N TRP A 133 -10.05 -20.26 12.25
CA TRP A 133 -8.96 -20.01 11.32
C TRP A 133 -8.98 -18.60 10.71
N VAL A 134 -10.18 -18.00 10.58
CA VAL A 134 -10.32 -16.61 10.08
C VAL A 134 -9.82 -15.63 11.13
N ALA A 135 -10.16 -15.84 12.38
CA ALA A 135 -9.66 -15.05 13.50
C ALA A 135 -8.12 -15.16 13.58
N ALA A 136 -7.57 -16.38 13.55
CA ALA A 136 -6.12 -16.62 13.56
C ALA A 136 -5.42 -15.96 12.35
N ARG A 137 -6.02 -16.03 11.16
CA ARG A 137 -5.54 -15.34 9.96
C ARG A 137 -5.41 -13.82 10.18
N ASP A 138 -6.45 -13.20 10.70
CA ASP A 138 -6.50 -11.77 10.89
C ASP A 138 -5.50 -11.32 11.96
N VAL A 139 -5.35 -12.09 13.04
CA VAL A 139 -4.28 -11.91 14.03
C VAL A 139 -2.91 -11.99 13.38
N ALA A 140 -2.63 -13.06 12.61
CA ALA A 140 -1.33 -13.25 11.95
C ALA A 140 -0.98 -12.08 11.01
N VAL A 141 -1.93 -11.67 10.16
CA VAL A 141 -1.71 -10.53 9.25
C VAL A 141 -1.42 -9.25 10.03
N LEU A 142 -2.23 -8.90 11.03
CA LEU A 142 -2.04 -7.68 11.81
C LEU A 142 -0.73 -7.71 12.59
N THR A 143 -0.33 -8.87 13.11
CA THR A 143 0.95 -9.05 13.80
C THR A 143 2.12 -8.85 12.84
N LEU A 144 2.08 -9.38 11.63
CA LEU A 144 3.10 -9.13 10.61
C LEU A 144 3.22 -7.65 10.23
N LEU A 145 2.10 -6.93 10.13
CA LEU A 145 2.12 -5.48 9.85
C LEU A 145 2.76 -4.68 10.99
N TYR A 146 2.46 -5.04 12.24
CA TYR A 146 2.93 -4.30 13.41
C TYR A 146 4.29 -4.78 13.91
N ALA A 147 4.49 -6.09 14.03
CA ALA A 147 5.72 -6.65 14.58
C ALA A 147 6.88 -6.74 13.58
N CYS A 148 6.60 -6.90 12.29
CA CYS A 148 7.63 -6.96 11.25
C CYS A 148 7.64 -5.73 10.34
N GLY A 149 6.72 -4.78 10.55
CA GLY A 149 6.62 -3.59 9.74
C GLY A 149 6.39 -3.85 8.24
N LEU A 150 5.76 -4.97 7.88
CA LEU A 150 5.47 -5.29 6.49
C LEU A 150 4.40 -4.36 5.91
N ARG A 151 4.48 -4.08 4.60
CA ARG A 151 3.34 -3.52 3.87
C ARG A 151 2.27 -4.58 3.73
N ILE A 152 1.01 -4.17 3.66
CA ILE A 152 -0.11 -5.12 3.46
C ILE A 152 0.11 -6.02 2.23
N SER A 153 0.63 -5.48 1.13
CA SER A 153 0.93 -6.26 -0.07
C SER A 153 2.10 -7.23 0.11
N GLU A 154 3.05 -6.93 0.98
CA GLU A 154 4.18 -7.79 1.31
C GLU A 154 3.73 -8.94 2.22
N ALA A 155 2.96 -8.64 3.25
CA ALA A 155 2.39 -9.68 4.13
C ALA A 155 1.48 -10.64 3.33
N LEU A 156 0.58 -10.10 2.49
CA LEU A 156 -0.30 -10.91 1.66
C LEU A 156 0.38 -11.58 0.47
N GLY A 157 1.60 -11.18 0.15
CA GLY A 157 2.44 -11.78 -0.88
C GLY A 157 3.27 -12.98 -0.42
N LEU A 158 3.26 -13.30 0.89
CA LEU A 158 3.95 -14.48 1.41
C LEU A 158 3.33 -15.76 0.82
N THR A 159 4.18 -16.72 0.51
CA THR A 159 3.82 -17.98 -0.12
C THR A 159 4.18 -19.16 0.77
N GLY A 160 3.72 -20.35 0.42
CA GLY A 160 4.09 -21.56 1.13
C GLY A 160 5.62 -21.85 1.17
N LYS A 161 6.41 -21.20 0.30
CA LYS A 161 7.89 -21.24 0.38
C LYS A 161 8.43 -20.57 1.63
N ASP A 162 7.69 -19.60 2.16
CA ASP A 162 8.07 -18.82 3.32
C ASP A 162 7.69 -19.52 4.65
N LEU A 163 7.02 -20.67 4.59
CA LEU A 163 6.60 -21.45 5.75
C LEU A 163 7.56 -22.62 6.05
N PRO A 164 7.83 -22.91 7.33
CA PRO A 164 7.56 -22.09 8.49
C PRO A 164 8.33 -20.76 8.42
N LEU A 165 7.74 -19.67 8.93
CA LEU A 165 8.38 -18.36 8.82
C LEU A 165 9.80 -18.39 9.41
N PRO A 166 10.83 -18.00 8.63
CA PRO A 166 12.19 -17.94 9.13
C PRO A 166 12.35 -16.77 10.12
N ARG A 167 13.43 -16.77 10.89
CA ARG A 167 13.77 -15.63 11.76
C ARG A 167 14.04 -14.33 11.00
N VAL A 168 14.28 -14.45 9.71
CA VAL A 168 14.60 -13.32 8.82
C VAL A 168 13.95 -13.56 7.48
N LEU A 169 13.09 -12.65 7.05
CA LEU A 169 12.45 -12.66 5.73
C LEU A 169 13.18 -11.75 4.75
N GLN A 170 13.37 -12.22 3.53
CA GLN A 170 13.81 -11.40 2.42
C GLN A 170 12.58 -10.89 1.67
N ILE A 171 12.38 -9.59 1.68
CA ILE A 171 11.20 -8.94 1.08
C ILE A 171 11.62 -8.15 -0.14
N VAL A 172 11.01 -8.46 -1.28
CA VAL A 172 11.17 -7.68 -2.51
C VAL A 172 10.16 -6.52 -2.48
N GLY A 173 10.67 -5.32 -2.38
CA GLY A 173 9.88 -4.09 -2.32
C GLY A 173 9.55 -3.50 -3.69
N LYS A 174 9.00 -2.28 -3.69
CA LYS A 174 8.69 -1.54 -4.91
C LYS A 174 9.96 -1.28 -5.73
N GLY A 175 9.91 -1.63 -7.03
CA GLY A 175 11.05 -1.44 -7.95
C GLY A 175 12.13 -2.51 -7.83
N GLY A 176 11.80 -3.71 -7.32
CA GLY A 176 12.73 -4.82 -7.23
C GLY A 176 13.79 -4.68 -6.12
N LYS A 177 13.68 -3.66 -5.25
CA LYS A 177 14.62 -3.48 -4.14
C LYS A 177 14.34 -4.52 -3.06
N GLU A 178 15.36 -5.30 -2.73
CA GLU A 178 15.29 -6.28 -1.67
C GLU A 178 15.67 -5.64 -0.33
N ARG A 179 15.05 -6.13 0.72
CA ARG A 179 15.41 -5.82 2.09
C ARG A 179 15.18 -7.02 2.99
N VAL A 180 15.94 -7.07 4.04
CA VAL A 180 15.85 -8.09 5.08
C VAL A 180 14.99 -7.56 6.22
N VAL A 181 14.05 -8.38 6.69
CA VAL A 181 13.14 -8.05 7.79
C VAL A 181 13.24 -9.13 8.85
N PRO A 182 13.63 -8.79 10.09
CA PRO A 182 13.58 -9.74 11.20
C PRO A 182 12.12 -10.10 11.51
N VAL A 183 11.88 -11.37 11.79
CA VAL A 183 10.55 -11.88 12.15
C VAL A 183 10.57 -12.26 13.62
N LEU A 184 9.76 -11.57 14.42
CA LEU A 184 9.62 -11.87 15.83
C LEU A 184 8.93 -13.22 16.06
N ASP A 185 9.25 -13.87 17.19
CA ASP A 185 8.64 -15.13 17.54
C ASP A 185 7.11 -15.02 17.64
N VAL A 186 6.57 -13.91 18.16
CA VAL A 186 5.11 -13.65 18.18
C VAL A 186 4.47 -13.66 16.80
N ALA A 187 5.17 -13.19 15.76
CA ALA A 187 4.65 -13.21 14.39
C ALA A 187 4.74 -14.62 13.77
N ARG A 188 5.77 -15.38 14.14
CA ARG A 188 5.92 -16.78 13.73
C ARG A 188 4.81 -17.63 14.37
N GLU A 189 4.64 -17.56 15.68
CA GLU A 189 3.61 -18.26 16.44
C GLU A 189 2.19 -17.94 15.93
N ALA A 190 1.89 -16.67 15.68
CA ALA A 190 0.61 -16.28 15.12
C ALA A 190 0.38 -16.86 13.70
N THR A 191 1.44 -16.95 12.90
CA THR A 191 1.36 -17.53 11.56
C THR A 191 1.24 -19.04 11.60
N ASP A 192 1.97 -19.69 12.49
CA ASP A 192 1.89 -21.14 12.72
C ASP A 192 0.49 -21.54 13.22
N THR A 193 -0.07 -20.77 14.18
CA THR A 193 -1.47 -20.96 14.64
C THR A 193 -2.47 -20.83 13.48
N TYR A 194 -2.28 -19.84 12.60
CA TYR A 194 -3.13 -19.73 11.42
C TYR A 194 -2.95 -20.91 10.46
N PHE A 195 -1.71 -21.34 10.23
CA PHE A 195 -1.39 -22.48 9.36
C PHE A 195 -2.07 -23.77 9.84
N ASP A 196 -1.98 -24.05 11.13
CA ASP A 196 -2.56 -25.27 11.75
C ASP A 196 -4.09 -25.31 11.67
N LEU A 197 -4.74 -24.14 11.73
CA LEU A 197 -6.20 -24.03 11.70
C LEU A 197 -6.77 -23.85 10.28
N CYS A 198 -5.95 -23.50 9.29
CA CYS A 198 -6.41 -23.18 7.94
C CYS A 198 -6.89 -24.45 7.21
N PRO A 199 -8.16 -24.51 6.75
CA PRO A 199 -8.69 -25.70 6.10
C PRO A 199 -8.22 -25.88 4.65
N PHE A 200 -7.51 -24.89 4.10
CA PHE A 200 -7.05 -24.90 2.73
C PHE A 200 -5.59 -25.34 2.65
N SER A 201 -5.25 -26.12 1.62
CA SER A 201 -3.85 -26.43 1.32
C SER A 201 -3.06 -25.17 1.04
N LEU A 202 -1.89 -25.04 1.68
CA LEU A 202 -0.96 -23.94 1.51
C LEU A 202 0.29 -24.45 0.78
N GLU A 203 0.10 -24.78 -0.50
CA GLU A 203 1.17 -25.29 -1.36
C GLU A 203 2.28 -24.25 -1.53
N ARG A 204 3.47 -24.74 -1.86
CA ARG A 204 4.72 -23.97 -1.90
C ARG A 204 4.62 -22.67 -2.69
N GLU A 205 3.96 -22.70 -3.86
CA GLU A 205 3.85 -21.52 -4.74
C GLU A 205 2.62 -20.67 -4.48
N GLN A 206 1.73 -21.09 -3.61
CA GLN A 206 0.48 -20.40 -3.33
C GLN A 206 0.64 -19.38 -2.21
N LEU A 207 -0.12 -18.28 -2.31
CA LEU A 207 -0.22 -17.29 -1.25
C LEU A 207 -0.79 -17.94 0.01
N ILE A 208 -0.15 -17.70 1.16
CA ILE A 208 -0.55 -18.36 2.42
C ILE A 208 -1.85 -17.80 2.99
N PHE A 209 -2.12 -16.51 2.88
CA PHE A 209 -3.32 -15.92 3.46
C PHE A 209 -4.53 -16.10 2.56
N ARG A 210 -5.54 -16.81 3.07
CA ARG A 210 -6.75 -17.19 2.32
C ARG A 210 -7.98 -16.36 2.73
N GLY A 211 -8.81 -16.05 1.74
CA GLY A 211 -10.16 -15.56 1.96
C GLY A 211 -11.10 -16.69 2.35
N VAL A 212 -12.26 -16.37 2.91
CA VAL A 212 -13.26 -17.36 3.39
C VAL A 212 -13.66 -18.39 2.32
N ARG A 213 -13.59 -18.04 1.05
CA ARG A 213 -13.89 -18.94 -0.08
C ARG A 213 -12.66 -19.66 -0.64
N GLY A 214 -11.52 -19.67 0.06
CA GLY A 214 -10.30 -20.36 -0.35
C GLY A 214 -9.40 -19.60 -1.33
N GLY A 215 -9.87 -18.54 -1.96
CA GLY A 215 -9.03 -17.68 -2.82
C GLY A 215 -8.05 -16.83 -1.98
N PRO A 216 -7.10 -16.13 -2.65
CA PRO A 216 -6.19 -15.21 -1.96
C PRO A 216 -6.92 -14.15 -1.14
N LEU A 217 -6.38 -13.84 0.04
CA LEU A 217 -6.92 -12.78 0.89
C LEU A 217 -6.71 -11.41 0.23
N SER A 218 -7.79 -10.64 0.09
CA SER A 218 -7.70 -9.32 -0.52
C SER A 218 -7.22 -8.25 0.48
N PRO A 219 -6.43 -7.26 0.04
CA PRO A 219 -6.07 -6.12 0.87
C PRO A 219 -7.30 -5.36 1.40
N ARG A 220 -8.40 -5.38 0.66
CA ARG A 220 -9.65 -4.75 1.07
C ARG A 220 -10.27 -5.43 2.29
N THR A 221 -10.18 -6.76 2.37
CA THR A 221 -10.64 -7.52 3.54
C THR A 221 -9.88 -7.11 4.79
N VAL A 222 -8.54 -7.04 4.71
CA VAL A 222 -7.70 -6.59 5.84
C VAL A 222 -8.03 -5.16 6.26
N GLN A 223 -8.25 -4.26 5.30
CA GLN A 223 -8.69 -2.89 5.58
C GLN A 223 -10.03 -2.86 6.31
N LYS A 224 -11.00 -3.70 5.90
CA LYS A 224 -12.31 -3.79 6.54
C LYS A 224 -12.21 -4.36 7.98
N VAL A 225 -11.40 -5.41 8.18
CA VAL A 225 -11.11 -5.93 9.52
C VAL A 225 -10.54 -4.83 10.41
N THR A 226 -9.50 -4.12 9.94
CA THR A 226 -8.91 -3.00 10.68
C THR A 226 -9.93 -1.89 10.97
N GLU A 227 -10.82 -1.61 10.03
CA GLU A 227 -11.91 -0.64 10.20
C GLU A 227 -12.88 -1.03 11.31
N ASN A 228 -13.32 -2.29 11.32
CA ASN A 228 -14.21 -2.82 12.36
C ASN A 228 -13.54 -2.76 13.74
N LEU A 229 -12.28 -3.20 13.83
CA LEU A 229 -11.50 -3.15 15.06
C LEU A 229 -11.35 -1.73 15.62
N ARG A 230 -11.03 -0.74 14.77
CA ARG A 230 -10.90 0.65 15.23
C ARG A 230 -12.22 1.22 15.72
N LEU A 231 -13.34 0.88 15.07
CA LEU A 231 -14.67 1.32 15.50
C LEU A 231 -15.03 0.71 16.86
N GLN A 232 -14.79 -0.58 17.03
CA GLN A 232 -15.06 -1.30 18.27
C GLN A 232 -14.21 -0.78 19.45
N LEU A 233 -12.96 -0.38 19.18
CA LEU A 233 -12.03 0.13 20.17
C LEU A 233 -12.08 1.67 20.34
N GLY A 234 -12.98 2.37 19.63
CA GLY A 234 -13.07 3.84 19.67
C GLY A 234 -11.82 4.54 19.12
N LEU A 235 -11.03 3.88 18.27
CA LEU A 235 -9.80 4.42 17.71
C LEU A 235 -10.09 5.38 16.55
N PRO A 236 -9.19 6.35 16.30
CA PRO A 236 -9.40 7.35 15.24
C PRO A 236 -9.40 6.73 13.85
N PRO A 237 -10.00 7.38 12.83
CA PRO A 237 -10.03 6.92 11.43
C PRO A 237 -8.64 6.73 10.81
N THR A 238 -7.61 7.26 11.46
CA THR A 238 -6.20 7.08 11.06
C THR A 238 -5.64 5.71 11.43
N ALA A 239 -6.31 4.95 12.31
CA ALA A 239 -5.93 3.57 12.64
C ALA A 239 -6.21 2.64 11.45
N THR A 240 -5.19 2.43 10.64
CA THR A 240 -5.22 1.68 9.37
C THR A 240 -4.07 0.67 9.35
N PRO A 241 -4.08 -0.32 8.43
CA PRO A 241 -2.93 -1.21 8.25
C PRO A 241 -1.61 -0.46 8.02
N HIS A 242 -1.66 0.67 7.35
CA HIS A 242 -0.47 1.52 7.16
C HIS A 242 -0.02 2.20 8.45
N ALA A 243 -0.97 2.60 9.30
CA ALA A 243 -0.65 3.16 10.61
C ALA A 243 0.02 2.12 11.52
N MET A 244 -0.42 0.85 11.52
CA MET A 244 0.23 -0.22 12.27
C MET A 244 1.71 -0.37 11.88
N ARG A 245 2.00 -0.40 10.57
CA ARG A 245 3.38 -0.41 10.08
C ARG A 245 4.15 0.87 10.48
N HIS A 246 3.51 2.03 10.46
CA HIS A 246 4.16 3.28 10.85
C HIS A 246 4.47 3.30 12.36
N SER A 247 3.55 2.77 13.17
CA SER A 247 3.74 2.63 14.62
C SER A 247 4.91 1.72 14.96
N PHE A 248 5.11 0.63 14.21
CA PHE A 248 6.33 -0.19 14.31
C PHE A 248 7.59 0.68 14.23
N ALA A 249 7.69 1.52 13.19
CA ALA A 249 8.86 2.39 13.00
C ALA A 249 9.04 3.40 14.15
N THR A 250 7.95 3.98 14.61
CA THR A 250 7.96 4.99 15.68
C THR A 250 8.38 4.36 17.00
N HIS A 251 7.79 3.22 17.36
CA HIS A 251 8.11 2.52 18.61
C HIS A 251 9.54 1.99 18.62
N LEU A 252 10.03 1.54 17.48
CA LEU A 252 11.42 1.11 17.34
C LEU A 252 12.39 2.28 17.54
N LEU A 253 12.04 3.47 17.03
CA LEU A 253 12.81 4.71 17.24
C LEU A 253 12.77 5.16 18.69
N GLU A 254 11.60 5.17 19.32
CA GLU A 254 11.41 5.55 20.74
C GLU A 254 12.18 4.64 21.70
N SER A 255 12.38 3.37 21.29
CA SER A 255 13.16 2.40 22.07
C SER A 255 14.67 2.46 21.79
N GLY A 256 15.15 3.52 21.15
CA GLY A 256 16.57 3.75 20.89
C GLY A 256 17.11 3.14 19.58
N GLY A 257 16.21 2.70 18.70
CA GLY A 257 16.60 2.24 17.36
C GLY A 257 17.18 3.37 16.52
N ASP A 258 18.26 3.11 15.78
CA ASP A 258 18.86 4.07 14.86
C ASP A 258 17.90 4.36 13.68
N LEU A 259 17.69 5.65 13.39
CA LEU A 259 16.81 6.11 12.32
C LEU A 259 17.17 5.52 10.95
N ARG A 260 18.46 5.39 10.65
CA ARG A 260 18.94 4.85 9.38
C ARG A 260 18.61 3.38 9.24
N THR A 261 18.82 2.61 10.28
CA THR A 261 18.47 1.19 10.38
C THR A 261 16.96 0.97 10.21
N ILE A 262 16.14 1.83 10.82
CA ILE A 262 14.69 1.77 10.68
C ILE A 262 14.24 2.11 9.26
N GLN A 263 14.85 3.11 8.61
CA GLN A 263 14.55 3.45 7.22
C GLN A 263 14.90 2.33 6.26
N GLU A 264 16.00 1.64 6.48
CA GLU A 264 16.41 0.46 5.71
C GLU A 264 15.43 -0.70 5.88
N LEU A 265 15.03 -1.01 7.12
CA LEU A 265 14.00 -2.01 7.43
C LEU A 265 12.67 -1.73 6.75
N LEU A 266 12.28 -0.46 6.67
CA LEU A 266 11.04 -0.06 6.03
C LEU A 266 11.15 0.02 4.51
N GLY A 267 12.35 -0.02 3.93
CA GLY A 267 12.57 0.12 2.50
C GLY A 267 12.13 1.49 1.98
N HIS A 268 12.51 2.57 2.65
CA HIS A 268 12.34 3.93 2.17
C HIS A 268 13.37 4.26 1.09
N ALA A 269 12.93 4.77 -0.05
CA ALA A 269 13.67 4.85 -1.32
C ALA A 269 14.69 6.00 -1.41
N SER A 270 15.30 6.46 -0.34
CA SER A 270 16.38 7.43 -0.43
C SER A 270 17.59 6.97 0.38
N LEU A 271 18.49 6.40 -0.31
CA LEU A 271 19.93 6.34 -0.20
C LEU A 271 20.43 5.03 -0.79
N SER A 272 21.24 5.15 -1.84
CA SER A 272 21.94 4.05 -2.50
C SER A 272 22.98 3.47 -1.54
N THR A 273 22.76 2.27 -1.06
CA THR A 273 23.84 1.31 -0.80
C THR A 273 23.23 -0.05 -0.50
N THR A 274 23.50 -1.01 -1.37
CA THR A 274 23.40 -2.43 -1.08
C THR A 274 24.50 -2.76 -0.08
N GLN A 275 24.27 -2.52 1.21
CA GLN A 275 25.12 -3.08 2.24
C GLN A 275 24.64 -4.48 2.55
N THR A 276 25.52 -5.44 2.34
CA THR A 276 25.36 -6.84 2.72
C THR A 276 25.18 -6.89 4.24
N TYR A 277 23.97 -7.20 4.70
CA TYR A 277 23.70 -7.39 6.12
C TYR A 277 24.53 -8.56 6.64
N THR A 278 25.45 -8.27 7.53
CA THR A 278 26.23 -9.28 8.23
C THR A 278 25.41 -9.87 9.39
N ALA A 279 25.72 -11.07 9.82
CA ALA A 279 25.09 -11.72 10.96
C ALA A 279 25.15 -10.89 12.27
N VAL A 280 26.06 -9.93 12.34
CA VAL A 280 26.24 -8.98 13.45
C VAL A 280 25.14 -7.93 13.44
N ASP A 281 24.77 -7.41 12.27
CA ASP A 281 23.71 -6.40 12.14
C ASP A 281 22.34 -6.97 12.48
N THR A 282 22.08 -8.23 12.12
CA THR A 282 20.84 -8.95 12.44
C THR A 282 20.70 -9.18 13.95
N ARG A 283 21.79 -9.45 14.68
CA ARG A 283 21.77 -9.59 16.14
C ARG A 283 21.49 -8.26 16.85
N ARG A 284 22.11 -7.19 16.38
CA ARG A 284 21.91 -5.84 16.93
C ARG A 284 20.48 -5.34 16.68
N LEU A 285 19.95 -5.59 15.48
CA LEU A 285 18.56 -5.35 15.12
C LEU A 285 17.60 -6.11 16.04
N LYS A 286 17.88 -7.39 16.28
CA LYS A 286 17.07 -8.21 17.18
C LYS A 286 17.09 -7.68 18.62
N ALA A 287 18.25 -7.27 19.12
CA ALA A 287 18.39 -6.73 20.48
C ALA A 287 17.61 -5.42 20.65
N VAL A 288 17.68 -4.50 19.68
CA VAL A 288 16.88 -3.27 19.68
C VAL A 288 15.38 -3.59 19.57
N TYR A 289 15.04 -4.60 18.80
CA TYR A 289 13.68 -5.07 18.59
C TYR A 289 13.06 -5.70 19.83
N ASP A 290 13.80 -6.56 20.52
CA ASP A 290 13.38 -7.25 21.75
C ASP A 290 13.18 -6.26 22.91
N VAL A 291 13.90 -5.13 22.91
CA VAL A 291 13.73 -4.03 23.87
C VAL A 291 12.53 -3.13 23.47
N ALA A 292 12.34 -2.89 22.18
CA ALA A 292 11.32 -1.99 21.64
C ALA A 292 9.92 -2.59 21.63
N HIS A 293 9.82 -3.91 21.51
CA HIS A 293 8.55 -4.63 21.57
C HIS A 293 8.36 -5.18 22.98
N PRO A 294 7.38 -4.65 23.74
CA PRO A 294 7.00 -5.26 25.02
C PRO A 294 6.56 -6.69 24.71
N ARG A 295 7.25 -7.64 25.31
CA ARG A 295 6.83 -9.04 25.36
C ARG A 295 5.38 -9.07 25.83
N ALA A 296 4.55 -9.86 25.14
CA ALA A 296 3.17 -10.09 25.52
C ALA A 296 3.11 -10.63 26.96
#